data_31d0bf384fc62e58a9bd9013c22b3240
#
_entry.id   31d0bf384fc62e58a9bd9013c22b3240
#
_cell.length_a   1.000
_cell.length_b   1.000
_cell.length_c   1.000
_cell.angle_alpha   90.00
_cell.angle_beta   90.00
_cell.angle_gamma   90.00
#
_symmetry.space_group_name_H-M   'P 1'
#
loop_
_entity.id
_entity.type
_entity.pdbx_description
1 polymer ?
#
loop_
_entity_poly.entity_id
_entity_poly.type
_entity_poly.pdbx_seq_one_letter_code
_entity_poly.pdbx_strand_id
1 'polypeptide(L)'
;LIYSTLQKIKIDNNLNRNRFAEVVVSLIQSIPYSYNIDGNCNGDDLPSAYKNDIISGIPCISNVRHDILTPLEFFYFKKGDCDSRTVLIYTILKRFGYDVAILNSDLYSHSMIGINIPAYGKYKLINGKKYYFWETTNSGWSVGVLPPENWNISKWHLALK
;
A
#
# COMPACT_ATOMS: atom_id res chain seq x y z
N LEU A 1 -6.60 19.51 -0.47
CA LEU A 1 -5.20 19.81 -0.77
C LEU A 1 -4.52 18.72 -1.61
N ILE A 2 -4.40 17.46 -1.13
CA ILE A 2 -3.67 16.40 -1.87
C ILE A 2 -4.23 16.14 -3.28
N TYR A 3 -5.55 16.07 -3.43
CA TYR A 3 -6.16 15.80 -4.74
C TYR A 3 -5.93 16.93 -5.74
N SER A 4 -6.01 18.18 -5.31
CA SER A 4 -5.72 19.34 -6.19
C SER A 4 -4.25 19.38 -6.59
N THR A 5 -3.34 19.04 -5.69
CA THR A 5 -1.91 18.94 -5.98
C THR A 5 -1.62 17.83 -6.99
N LEU A 6 -2.16 16.62 -6.77
CA LEU A 6 -2.00 15.51 -7.70
C LEU A 6 -2.63 15.78 -9.07
N GLN A 7 -3.80 16.45 -9.10
CA GLN A 7 -4.44 16.86 -10.34
C GLN A 7 -3.55 17.85 -11.11
N LYS A 8 -2.97 18.82 -10.41
CA LYS A 8 -2.03 19.78 -11.00
C LYS A 8 -0.79 19.06 -11.57
N ILE A 9 -0.16 18.18 -10.81
CA ILE A 9 0.98 17.37 -11.27
C ILE A 9 0.61 16.58 -12.54
N LYS A 10 -0.57 15.95 -12.57
CA LYS A 10 -1.05 15.21 -13.72
C LYS A 10 -1.17 16.07 -14.98
N ILE A 11 -1.73 17.27 -14.85
CA ILE A 11 -1.96 18.20 -15.96
C ILE A 11 -0.64 18.82 -16.42
N ASP A 12 0.12 19.40 -15.52
CA ASP A 12 1.35 20.14 -15.83
C ASP A 12 2.40 19.25 -16.53
N ASN A 13 2.40 17.94 -16.21
CA ASN A 13 3.33 16.97 -16.79
C ASN A 13 2.71 16.10 -17.88
N ASN A 14 1.47 16.38 -18.31
CA ASN A 14 0.73 15.62 -19.31
C ASN A 14 0.78 14.10 -19.08
N LEU A 15 0.57 13.67 -17.83
CA LEU A 15 0.71 12.28 -17.44
C LEU A 15 -0.47 11.43 -17.95
N ASN A 16 -0.17 10.38 -18.70
CA ASN A 16 -1.15 9.37 -19.04
C ASN A 16 -1.55 8.54 -17.79
N ARG A 17 -2.56 7.65 -17.94
CA ARG A 17 -3.07 6.86 -16.80
C ARG A 17 -1.98 6.05 -16.10
N ASN A 18 -1.14 5.33 -16.84
CA ASN A 18 -0.11 4.49 -16.23
C ASN A 18 0.92 5.34 -15.47
N ARG A 19 1.44 6.39 -16.09
CA ARG A 19 2.41 7.29 -15.47
C ARG A 19 1.86 8.02 -14.24
N PHE A 20 0.59 8.40 -14.27
CA PHE A 20 -0.01 9.02 -13.10
C PHE A 20 -0.17 8.02 -11.93
N ALA A 21 -0.57 6.78 -12.21
CA ALA A 21 -0.60 5.74 -11.19
C ALA A 21 0.80 5.47 -10.60
N GLU A 22 1.85 5.42 -11.44
CA GLU A 22 3.24 5.32 -11.00
C GLU A 22 3.64 6.46 -10.06
N VAL A 23 3.29 7.70 -10.38
CA VAL A 23 3.57 8.86 -9.52
C VAL A 23 2.90 8.71 -8.15
N VAL A 24 1.62 8.30 -8.13
CA VAL A 24 0.89 8.11 -6.86
C VAL A 24 1.52 7.00 -6.01
N VAL A 25 1.80 5.84 -6.61
CA VAL A 25 2.37 4.70 -5.89
C VAL A 25 3.79 4.99 -5.43
N SER A 26 4.64 5.54 -6.30
CA SER A 26 6.04 5.89 -5.95
C SER A 26 6.13 6.94 -4.84
N LEU A 27 5.21 7.91 -4.84
CA LEU A 27 5.10 8.89 -3.76
C LEU A 27 4.89 8.19 -2.41
N ILE A 28 3.96 7.24 -2.34
CA ILE A 28 3.66 6.53 -1.09
C ILE A 28 4.77 5.53 -0.74
N GLN A 29 5.36 4.86 -1.72
CA GLN A 29 6.52 3.98 -1.52
C GLN A 29 7.72 4.73 -0.91
N SER A 30 7.89 6.01 -1.21
CA SER A 30 9.01 6.84 -0.69
C SER A 30 8.84 7.28 0.76
N ILE A 31 7.64 7.12 1.33
CA ILE A 31 7.36 7.48 2.72
C ILE A 31 7.95 6.39 3.65
N PRO A 32 8.54 6.74 4.80
CA PRO A 32 9.10 5.75 5.74
C PRO A 32 8.09 4.70 6.21
N TYR A 33 8.53 3.46 6.40
CA TYR A 33 7.72 2.40 7.00
C TYR A 33 7.59 2.60 8.51
N SER A 34 6.47 2.16 9.10
CA SER A 34 6.27 2.03 10.54
C SER A 34 5.36 0.85 10.83
N TYR A 35 5.50 0.22 11.98
CA TYR A 35 4.42 -0.60 12.52
C TYR A 35 3.32 0.30 13.07
N ASN A 36 2.06 -0.10 12.89
CA ASN A 36 0.90 0.53 13.49
C ASN A 36 0.23 -0.52 14.39
N ILE A 37 -0.02 -0.17 15.65
CA ILE A 37 -0.48 -1.13 16.65
C ILE A 37 -1.71 -0.55 17.37
N ASP A 38 -2.79 -1.32 17.46
CA ASP A 38 -4.01 -0.95 18.21
C ASP A 38 -3.75 -0.86 19.72
N GLY A 39 -2.68 -1.49 20.17
CA GLY A 39 -2.19 -1.39 21.55
C GLY A 39 -1.00 -0.44 21.70
N ASN A 40 -0.08 -0.83 22.58
CA ASN A 40 1.13 -0.06 22.88
C ASN A 40 2.36 -0.71 22.21
N CYS A 41 3.18 0.09 21.54
CA CYS A 41 4.44 -0.35 20.91
C CYS A 41 5.45 -0.96 21.91
N ASN A 42 5.30 -0.70 23.20
CA ASN A 42 6.11 -1.30 24.27
C ASN A 42 5.35 -2.39 25.03
N GLY A 43 4.20 -2.83 24.52
CA GLY A 43 3.34 -3.81 25.19
C GLY A 43 3.92 -5.23 25.22
N ASP A 44 3.62 -5.96 26.28
CA ASP A 44 4.07 -7.35 26.43
C ASP A 44 3.43 -8.28 25.40
N ASP A 45 2.26 -7.96 24.91
CA ASP A 45 1.48 -8.73 23.93
C ASP A 45 2.00 -8.60 22.50
N LEU A 46 2.98 -7.73 22.23
CA LEU A 46 3.55 -7.57 20.90
C LEU A 46 4.32 -8.83 20.50
N PRO A 47 4.11 -9.33 19.25
CA PRO A 47 4.92 -10.42 18.71
C PRO A 47 6.42 -10.12 18.81
N SER A 48 7.22 -11.12 19.16
CA SER A 48 8.67 -10.97 19.35
C SER A 48 9.39 -10.42 18.11
N ALA A 49 8.91 -10.76 16.91
CA ALA A 49 9.44 -10.24 15.65
C ALA A 49 9.31 -8.71 15.60
N TYR A 50 8.13 -8.16 15.90
CA TYR A 50 7.89 -6.71 15.92
C TYR A 50 8.73 -6.01 16.99
N LYS A 51 8.86 -6.62 18.19
CA LYS A 51 9.73 -6.08 19.25
C LYS A 51 11.17 -5.93 18.76
N ASN A 52 11.70 -6.95 18.11
CA ASN A 52 13.07 -6.94 17.60
C ASN A 52 13.27 -5.86 16.52
N ASP A 53 12.32 -5.71 15.62
CA ASP A 53 12.37 -4.70 14.56
C ASP A 53 12.27 -3.28 15.13
N ILE A 54 11.41 -3.05 16.11
CA ILE A 54 11.28 -1.76 16.81
C ILE A 54 12.58 -1.42 17.56
N ILE A 55 13.16 -2.38 18.27
CA ILE A 55 14.48 -2.22 18.94
C ILE A 55 15.56 -1.91 17.91
N SER A 56 15.48 -2.49 16.71
CA SER A 56 16.40 -2.24 15.60
C SER A 56 16.19 -0.89 14.90
N GLY A 57 15.18 -0.12 15.31
CA GLY A 57 14.94 1.25 14.85
C GLY A 57 13.80 1.41 13.87
N ILE A 58 13.00 0.37 13.58
CA ILE A 58 11.77 0.54 12.80
C ILE A 58 10.76 1.32 13.66
N PRO A 59 10.24 2.46 13.17
CA PRO A 59 9.26 3.25 13.90
C PRO A 59 7.99 2.46 14.20
N CYS A 60 7.37 2.76 15.34
CA CYS A 60 6.07 2.22 15.70
C CYS A 60 5.11 3.35 16.12
N ILE A 61 3.83 3.21 15.81
CA ILE A 61 2.74 4.11 16.20
C ILE A 61 1.77 3.31 17.06
N SER A 62 1.60 3.72 18.30
CA SER A 62 0.68 3.10 19.26
C SER A 62 -0.75 3.64 19.12
N ASN A 63 -1.73 2.87 19.61
CA ASN A 63 -3.15 3.23 19.68
C ASN A 63 -3.76 3.54 18.30
N VAL A 64 -3.34 2.82 17.30
CA VAL A 64 -3.90 2.90 15.94
C VAL A 64 -5.05 1.91 15.85
N ARG A 65 -6.27 2.42 15.76
CA ARG A 65 -7.47 1.58 15.72
C ARG A 65 -7.42 0.58 14.57
N HIS A 66 -7.56 -0.70 14.90
CA HIS A 66 -7.46 -1.83 13.96
C HIS A 66 -6.12 -1.89 13.21
N ASP A 67 -5.07 -1.34 13.76
CA ASP A 67 -3.71 -1.29 13.17
C ASP A 67 -3.60 -0.52 11.84
N ILE A 68 -4.66 0.14 11.39
CA ILE A 68 -4.73 0.82 10.09
C ILE A 68 -4.93 2.33 10.26
N LEU A 69 -3.97 3.12 9.79
CA LEU A 69 -4.12 4.57 9.72
C LEU A 69 -5.12 4.97 8.63
N THR A 70 -6.02 5.88 8.98
CA THR A 70 -6.81 6.58 7.97
C THR A 70 -5.90 7.43 7.06
N PRO A 71 -6.34 7.80 5.84
CA PRO A 71 -5.55 8.67 4.97
C PRO A 71 -5.07 9.97 5.61
N LEU A 72 -5.87 10.56 6.52
CA LEU A 72 -5.48 11.79 7.23
C LEU A 72 -4.40 11.53 8.28
N GLU A 73 -4.53 10.47 9.05
CA GLU A 73 -3.52 10.06 10.03
C GLU A 73 -2.21 9.69 9.35
N PHE A 74 -2.26 8.98 8.20
CA PHE A 74 -1.07 8.67 7.43
C PHE A 74 -0.29 9.94 7.02
N PHE A 75 -0.98 10.98 6.56
CA PHE A 75 -0.33 12.26 6.22
C PHE A 75 0.16 13.02 7.45
N TYR A 76 -0.52 12.89 8.57
CA TYR A 76 -0.09 13.48 9.84
C TYR A 76 1.21 12.83 10.34
N PHE A 77 1.25 11.51 10.42
CA PHE A 77 2.41 10.76 10.92
C PHE A 77 3.56 10.69 9.90
N LYS A 78 3.27 10.85 8.60
CA LYS A 78 4.25 10.73 7.49
C LYS A 78 5.01 9.41 7.51
N LYS A 79 4.34 8.33 7.90
CA LYS A 79 4.82 6.95 7.91
C LYS A 79 3.63 6.01 8.06
N GLY A 80 3.81 4.74 7.75
CA GLY A 80 2.76 3.73 7.90
C GLY A 80 3.19 2.38 7.36
N ASP A 81 2.41 1.35 7.71
CA ASP A 81 2.58 -0.03 7.31
C ASP A 81 1.98 -0.35 5.93
N CYS A 82 1.99 -1.63 5.56
CA CYS A 82 1.46 -2.10 4.27
C CYS A 82 -0.04 -1.82 4.13
N ASP A 83 -0.84 -2.02 5.19
CA ASP A 83 -2.28 -1.84 5.16
C ASP A 83 -2.65 -0.37 4.97
N SER A 84 -2.06 0.51 5.78
CA SER A 84 -2.30 1.96 5.72
C SER A 84 -1.87 2.56 4.37
N ARG A 85 -0.73 2.12 3.81
CA ARG A 85 -0.26 2.52 2.48
C ARG A 85 -1.24 2.09 1.39
N THR A 86 -1.66 0.83 1.46
CA THR A 86 -2.57 0.25 0.47
C THR A 86 -3.93 0.95 0.50
N VAL A 87 -4.49 1.22 1.69
CA VAL A 87 -5.72 2.00 1.87
C VAL A 87 -5.59 3.41 1.29
N LEU A 88 -4.48 4.09 1.55
CA LEU A 88 -4.24 5.43 1.03
C LEU A 88 -4.15 5.45 -0.49
N ILE A 89 -3.35 4.55 -1.09
CA ILE A 89 -3.21 4.43 -2.55
C ILE A 89 -4.55 4.08 -3.19
N TYR A 90 -5.28 3.11 -2.62
CA TYR A 90 -6.63 2.75 -3.07
C TYR A 90 -7.54 3.97 -3.09
N THR A 91 -7.62 4.72 -2.00
CA THR A 91 -8.47 5.90 -1.86
C THR A 91 -8.13 6.97 -2.90
N ILE A 92 -6.85 7.25 -3.11
CA ILE A 92 -6.40 8.23 -4.11
C ILE A 92 -6.74 7.76 -5.51
N LEU A 93 -6.36 6.54 -5.89
CA LEU A 93 -6.56 6.04 -7.25
C LEU A 93 -8.06 5.88 -7.58
N LYS A 94 -8.90 5.43 -6.64
CA LYS A 94 -10.36 5.40 -6.81
C LYS A 94 -10.91 6.77 -7.11
N ARG A 95 -10.47 7.81 -6.39
CA ARG A 95 -10.90 9.20 -6.62
C ARG A 95 -10.53 9.69 -8.02
N PHE A 96 -9.43 9.20 -8.60
CA PHE A 96 -9.02 9.50 -9.97
C PHE A 96 -9.60 8.54 -11.02
N GLY A 97 -10.61 7.74 -10.66
CA GLY A 97 -11.35 6.87 -11.58
C GLY A 97 -10.59 5.61 -12.02
N TYR A 98 -9.64 5.11 -11.20
CA TYR A 98 -9.00 3.82 -11.46
C TYR A 98 -9.85 2.66 -10.93
N ASP A 99 -9.79 1.55 -11.65
CA ASP A 99 -10.35 0.28 -11.21
C ASP A 99 -9.26 -0.45 -10.39
N VAL A 100 -9.32 -0.30 -9.08
CA VAL A 100 -8.34 -0.81 -8.12
C VAL A 100 -8.98 -1.70 -7.08
N ALA A 101 -8.18 -2.58 -6.49
CA ALA A 101 -8.56 -3.49 -5.41
C ALA A 101 -7.48 -3.50 -4.33
N ILE A 102 -7.85 -3.84 -3.11
CA ILE A 102 -6.94 -4.21 -2.02
C ILE A 102 -6.83 -5.74 -2.02
N LEU A 103 -5.62 -6.23 -2.06
CA LEU A 103 -5.28 -7.65 -2.03
C LEU A 103 -4.50 -7.95 -0.75
N ASN A 104 -5.00 -8.89 0.06
CA ASN A 104 -4.38 -9.30 1.31
C ASN A 104 -3.89 -10.74 1.26
N SER A 105 -2.90 -11.06 2.06
CA SER A 105 -2.41 -12.40 2.28
C SER A 105 -2.14 -12.64 3.76
N ASP A 106 -2.88 -13.56 4.36
CA ASP A 106 -2.67 -13.97 5.76
C ASP A 106 -1.33 -14.70 5.91
N LEU A 107 -0.93 -15.49 4.88
CA LEU A 107 0.33 -16.21 4.90
C LEU A 107 1.54 -15.25 4.96
N TYR A 108 1.46 -14.14 4.23
CA TYR A 108 2.55 -13.17 4.15
C TYR A 108 2.38 -12.02 5.13
N SER A 109 1.25 -11.98 5.87
CA SER A 109 0.88 -10.85 6.74
C SER A 109 1.08 -9.51 6.02
N HIS A 110 0.50 -9.40 4.80
CA HIS A 110 0.82 -8.31 3.90
C HIS A 110 -0.37 -7.87 3.05
N SER A 111 -0.38 -6.58 2.70
CA SER A 111 -1.35 -5.94 1.81
C SER A 111 -0.67 -5.30 0.62
N MET A 112 -1.30 -5.41 -0.56
CA MET A 112 -0.87 -4.78 -1.80
C MET A 112 -2.04 -4.20 -2.58
N ILE A 113 -1.74 -3.30 -3.51
CA ILE A 113 -2.69 -2.84 -4.52
C ILE A 113 -2.79 -3.86 -5.66
N GLY A 114 -4.02 -4.14 -6.07
CA GLY A 114 -4.33 -4.70 -7.38
C GLY A 114 -4.90 -3.59 -8.28
N ILE A 115 -4.36 -3.41 -9.48
CA ILE A 115 -4.81 -2.35 -10.39
C ILE A 115 -5.12 -2.89 -11.78
N ASN A 116 -6.28 -2.51 -12.33
CA ASN A 116 -6.67 -2.85 -13.70
C ASN A 116 -6.22 -1.74 -14.67
N ILE A 117 -5.00 -1.86 -15.15
CA ILE A 117 -4.42 -1.02 -16.22
C ILE A 117 -3.64 -1.90 -17.20
N PRO A 118 -3.31 -1.44 -18.40
CA PRO A 118 -2.38 -2.13 -19.30
C PRO A 118 -1.01 -2.28 -18.61
N ALA A 119 -0.64 -3.52 -18.27
CA ALA A 119 0.62 -3.86 -17.63
C ALA A 119 1.03 -5.30 -17.95
N TYR A 120 2.24 -5.69 -17.51
CA TYR A 120 2.77 -7.05 -17.60
C TYR A 120 3.11 -7.58 -16.21
N GLY A 121 3.24 -8.90 -16.10
CA GLY A 121 3.67 -9.55 -14.86
C GLY A 121 2.53 -10.23 -14.08
N LYS A 122 2.64 -10.27 -12.77
CA LYS A 122 1.72 -10.98 -11.89
C LYS A 122 0.40 -10.23 -11.72
N TYR A 123 -0.70 -10.97 -11.83
CA TYR A 123 -2.05 -10.42 -11.65
C TYR A 123 -2.98 -11.43 -10.97
N LYS A 124 -4.05 -10.94 -10.37
CA LYS A 124 -5.19 -11.72 -9.93
C LYS A 124 -6.37 -11.46 -10.85
N LEU A 125 -7.09 -12.52 -11.22
CA LEU A 125 -8.38 -12.38 -11.92
C LEU A 125 -9.48 -12.11 -10.90
N ILE A 126 -10.20 -11.00 -11.10
CA ILE A 126 -11.36 -10.62 -10.29
C ILE A 126 -12.48 -10.26 -11.26
N ASN A 127 -13.57 -11.03 -11.25
CA ASN A 127 -14.72 -10.85 -12.15
C ASN A 127 -14.30 -10.73 -13.63
N GLY A 128 -13.38 -11.59 -14.09
CA GLY A 128 -12.88 -11.64 -15.47
C GLY A 128 -11.88 -10.56 -15.86
N LYS A 129 -11.54 -9.64 -14.96
CA LYS A 129 -10.55 -8.58 -15.19
C LYS A 129 -9.23 -8.90 -14.51
N LYS A 130 -8.11 -8.49 -15.14
CA LYS A 130 -6.76 -8.62 -14.57
C LYS A 130 -6.47 -7.44 -13.66
N TYR A 131 -6.17 -7.73 -12.40
CA TYR A 131 -5.66 -6.76 -11.44
C TYR A 131 -4.20 -7.09 -11.18
N TYR A 132 -3.30 -6.27 -11.74
CA TYR A 132 -1.87 -6.44 -11.56
C TYR A 132 -1.47 -6.03 -10.17
N PHE A 133 -0.68 -6.88 -9.51
CA PHE A 133 -0.14 -6.59 -8.19
C PHE A 133 0.81 -5.41 -8.21
N TRP A 134 0.81 -4.62 -7.15
CA TRP A 134 1.77 -3.56 -6.96
C TRP A 134 2.19 -3.47 -5.51
N GLU A 135 3.48 -3.71 -5.24
CA GLU A 135 4.08 -3.59 -3.93
C GLU A 135 4.08 -2.13 -3.47
N THR A 136 3.74 -1.88 -2.20
CA THR A 136 3.51 -0.53 -1.68
C THR A 136 4.49 -0.10 -0.59
N THR A 137 5.27 -1.04 -0.02
CA THR A 137 6.08 -0.80 1.18
C THR A 137 7.48 -0.28 0.91
N ASN A 138 8.08 -0.67 -0.21
CA ASN A 138 9.42 -0.25 -0.60
C ASN A 138 9.42 0.46 -1.94
N SER A 139 10.33 1.42 -2.11
CA SER A 139 10.54 2.09 -3.38
C SER A 139 11.15 1.17 -4.45
N GLY A 140 10.88 1.49 -5.72
CA GLY A 140 11.47 0.78 -6.86
C GLY A 140 10.66 -0.40 -7.36
N TRP A 141 9.58 -0.82 -6.69
CA TRP A 141 8.69 -1.86 -7.18
C TRP A 141 7.73 -1.32 -8.24
N SER A 142 7.76 -1.94 -9.41
CA SER A 142 6.86 -1.61 -10.52
C SER A 142 5.61 -2.48 -10.52
N VAL A 143 4.56 -2.04 -11.18
CA VAL A 143 3.33 -2.80 -11.38
C VAL A 143 3.60 -4.17 -12.01
N GLY A 144 3.00 -5.22 -11.47
CA GLY A 144 3.14 -6.61 -11.92
C GLY A 144 4.39 -7.33 -11.44
N VAL A 145 5.29 -6.66 -10.71
CA VAL A 145 6.49 -7.25 -10.12
C VAL A 145 6.24 -7.50 -8.63
N LEU A 146 6.52 -8.72 -8.18
CA LEU A 146 6.38 -9.13 -6.78
C LEU A 146 7.74 -9.48 -6.18
N PRO A 147 7.97 -9.15 -4.91
CA PRO A 147 9.10 -9.66 -4.16
C PRO A 147 9.12 -11.19 -4.17
N PRO A 148 10.30 -11.84 -4.21
CA PRO A 148 10.41 -13.30 -4.25
C PRO A 148 9.68 -14.01 -3.08
N GLU A 149 9.67 -13.40 -1.91
CA GLU A 149 8.99 -13.89 -0.71
C GLU A 149 7.47 -13.89 -0.84
N ASN A 150 6.90 -13.02 -1.68
CA ASN A 150 5.45 -12.80 -1.82
C ASN A 150 4.87 -13.29 -3.16
N TRP A 151 5.65 -14.04 -3.93
CA TRP A 151 5.38 -14.34 -5.35
C TRP A 151 4.20 -15.28 -5.62
N ASN A 152 3.76 -16.08 -4.62
CA ASN A 152 2.69 -17.06 -4.83
C ASN A 152 1.31 -16.39 -4.81
N ILE A 153 0.82 -16.04 -5.99
CA ILE A 153 -0.45 -15.32 -6.17
C ILE A 153 -1.68 -16.07 -5.65
N SER A 154 -1.60 -17.41 -5.45
CA SER A 154 -2.72 -18.19 -4.90
C SER A 154 -2.99 -17.89 -3.42
N LYS A 155 -2.02 -17.32 -2.72
CA LYS A 155 -2.08 -16.96 -1.31
C LYS A 155 -2.65 -15.57 -1.04
N TRP A 156 -2.98 -14.86 -2.10
CA TRP A 156 -3.59 -13.53 -2.04
C TRP A 156 -5.09 -13.61 -2.28
N HIS A 157 -5.87 -12.91 -1.51
CA HIS A 157 -7.32 -12.80 -1.67
C HIS A 157 -7.77 -11.35 -1.83
N LEU A 158 -8.98 -11.16 -2.34
CA LEU A 158 -9.60 -9.84 -2.47
C LEU A 158 -10.14 -9.40 -1.11
N ALA A 159 -9.62 -8.29 -0.58
CA ALA A 159 -10.13 -7.67 0.65
C ALA A 159 -11.16 -6.58 0.34
N LEU A 160 -10.90 -5.72 -0.66
CA LEU A 160 -11.77 -4.61 -1.02
C LEU A 160 -11.67 -4.29 -2.52
N LYS A 161 -12.82 -3.84 -3.11
CA LYS A 161 -12.89 -3.38 -4.51
C LYS A 161 -13.83 -2.20 -4.68
#